data_1473ad4c99153c967b558762f012ccb1
#
_entry.id   1473ad4c99153c967b558762f012ccb1
#
_cell.length_a   1.000
_cell.length_b   1.000
_cell.length_c   1.000
_cell.angle_alpha   90.00
_cell.angle_beta   90.00
_cell.angle_gamma   90.00
#
_symmetry.space_group_name_H-M   'P 1'
#
loop_
_entity.id
_entity.type
_entity.pdbx_description
1 polymer ?
#
loop_
_entity_poly.entity_id
_entity_poly.type
_entity_poly.pdbx_seq_one_letter_code
_entity_poly.pdbx_strand_id
1 'polypeptide(L)'
;MESLLIITGTMGAGKTSVLGEASDILALRGIAHAAIDLDALGLAFLPSAAGGDGVMYRNLLSVCENYSSLGVKRLLLARAIEDYAELERCRGIVAASNTAVCRLTASIETMEQRVKQRESGVSRGNYVARVAKLNTILERAQLENFTITNENRQLNDVAHEVLLKAGWISN
;
A
#
# COMPACT_ATOMS: atom_id res chain seq x y z
N MET A 1 14.17 7.29 7.45
CA MET A 1 13.25 7.99 6.51
C MET A 1 12.64 9.20 7.19
N GLU A 2 12.31 10.30 6.47
CA GLU A 2 11.59 11.44 7.07
C GLU A 2 10.06 11.23 7.00
N SER A 3 9.57 10.67 5.92
CA SER A 3 8.13 10.51 5.69
C SER A 3 7.78 9.14 5.12
N LEU A 4 6.72 8.54 5.68
CA LEU A 4 6.08 7.32 5.22
C LEU A 4 4.63 7.64 4.82
N LEU A 5 4.25 7.29 3.59
CA LEU A 5 2.87 7.30 3.14
C LEU A 5 2.43 5.87 2.85
N ILE A 6 1.52 5.36 3.67
CA ILE A 6 0.93 4.03 3.48
C ILE A 6 -0.35 4.18 2.68
N ILE A 7 -0.44 3.48 1.56
CA ILE A 7 -1.64 3.33 0.74
C ILE A 7 -2.26 1.99 1.10
N THR A 8 -3.30 2.01 1.94
CA THR A 8 -4.03 0.80 2.36
C THR A 8 -5.37 0.68 1.64
N GLY A 9 -6.03 -0.44 1.81
CA GLY A 9 -7.30 -0.76 1.17
C GLY A 9 -7.39 -2.25 0.85
N THR A 10 -8.59 -2.75 0.58
CA THR A 10 -8.79 -4.16 0.27
C THR A 10 -8.28 -4.53 -1.13
N MET A 11 -8.35 -5.81 -1.48
CA MET A 11 -8.07 -6.29 -2.83
C MET A 11 -9.00 -5.61 -3.83
N GLY A 12 -8.48 -5.22 -4.99
CA GLY A 12 -9.26 -4.50 -6.00
C GLY A 12 -9.46 -3.00 -5.73
N ALA A 13 -9.06 -2.46 -4.57
CA ALA A 13 -9.12 -1.02 -4.29
C ALA A 13 -8.14 -0.19 -5.13
N GLY A 14 -7.10 -0.81 -5.72
CA GLY A 14 -6.17 -0.15 -6.64
C GLY A 14 -4.87 0.34 -6.00
N LYS A 15 -4.49 -0.19 -4.84
CA LYS A 15 -3.26 0.20 -4.10
C LYS A 15 -2.00 0.25 -4.97
N THR A 16 -1.69 -0.85 -5.66
CA THR A 16 -0.49 -0.98 -6.50
C THR A 16 -0.50 0.00 -7.67
N SER A 17 -1.67 0.20 -8.31
CA SER A 17 -1.82 1.14 -9.40
C SER A 17 -1.63 2.58 -8.95
N VAL A 18 -2.26 2.95 -7.82
CA VAL A 18 -2.12 4.30 -7.23
C VAL A 18 -0.70 4.52 -6.71
N LEU A 19 -0.04 3.49 -6.16
CA LEU A 19 1.37 3.55 -5.77
C LEU A 19 2.27 3.89 -6.96
N GLY A 20 2.10 3.19 -8.08
CA GLY A 20 2.88 3.43 -9.30
C GLY A 20 2.67 4.84 -9.84
N GLU A 21 1.41 5.24 -10.02
CA GLU A 21 1.06 6.58 -10.51
C GLU A 21 1.56 7.71 -9.59
N ALA A 22 1.44 7.53 -8.27
CA ALA A 22 1.97 8.48 -7.30
C ALA A 22 3.50 8.59 -7.37
N SER A 23 4.19 7.46 -7.59
CA SER A 23 5.64 7.44 -7.84
C SER A 23 6.00 8.22 -9.10
N ASP A 24 5.28 8.02 -10.20
CA ASP A 24 5.52 8.75 -11.45
C ASP A 24 5.31 10.26 -11.30
N ILE A 25 4.25 10.67 -10.59
CA ILE A 25 3.99 12.09 -10.28
C ILE A 25 5.15 12.70 -9.48
N LEU A 26 5.66 12.01 -8.47
CA LEU A 26 6.78 12.48 -7.67
C LEU A 26 8.08 12.56 -8.48
N ALA A 27 8.34 11.57 -9.33
CA ALA A 27 9.49 11.53 -10.21
C ALA A 27 9.48 12.71 -11.20
N LEU A 28 8.34 12.99 -11.84
CA LEU A 28 8.15 14.14 -12.73
C LEU A 28 8.37 15.49 -12.03
N ARG A 29 8.14 15.56 -10.73
CA ARG A 29 8.39 16.74 -9.89
C ARG A 29 9.81 16.78 -9.30
N GLY A 30 10.67 15.83 -9.63
CA GLY A 30 12.04 15.73 -9.09
C GLY A 30 12.10 15.44 -7.59
N ILE A 31 11.04 14.85 -7.01
CA ILE A 31 10.98 14.54 -5.59
C ILE A 31 11.54 13.14 -5.34
N ALA A 32 12.70 13.04 -4.69
CA ALA A 32 13.34 11.77 -4.37
C ALA A 32 12.48 10.95 -3.40
N HIS A 33 12.16 9.72 -3.79
CA HIS A 33 11.32 8.80 -3.03
C HIS A 33 11.63 7.34 -3.39
N ALA A 34 11.15 6.42 -2.57
CA ALA A 34 11.03 5.01 -2.90
C ALA A 34 9.54 4.61 -2.88
N ALA A 35 9.17 3.64 -3.71
CA ALA A 35 7.81 3.09 -3.76
C ALA A 35 7.88 1.56 -3.69
N ILE A 36 7.18 0.97 -2.71
CA ILE A 36 7.24 -0.45 -2.40
C ILE A 36 5.81 -1.00 -2.29
N ASP A 37 5.49 -2.01 -3.10
CA ASP A 37 4.37 -2.90 -2.82
C ASP A 37 4.87 -3.98 -1.85
N LEU A 38 4.41 -3.95 -0.60
CA LEU A 38 4.93 -4.81 0.45
C LEU A 38 4.61 -6.29 0.19
N ASP A 39 3.48 -6.58 -0.45
CA ASP A 39 3.12 -7.96 -0.80
C ASP A 39 4.16 -8.60 -1.74
N ALA A 40 4.76 -7.80 -2.63
CA ALA A 40 5.80 -8.26 -3.55
C ALA A 40 7.09 -8.70 -2.84
N LEU A 41 7.39 -8.14 -1.67
CA LEU A 41 8.57 -8.52 -0.88
C LEU A 41 8.41 -9.85 -0.13
N GLY A 42 7.19 -10.36 -0.04
CA GLY A 42 6.85 -11.62 0.63
C GLY A 42 6.49 -12.76 -0.31
N LEU A 43 6.56 -12.57 -1.62
CA LEU A 43 6.17 -13.57 -2.60
C LEU A 43 7.20 -14.70 -2.68
N ALA A 44 7.04 -15.70 -1.83
CA ALA A 44 7.89 -16.88 -1.77
C ALA A 44 7.11 -18.11 -1.28
N PHE A 45 7.52 -19.30 -1.76
CA PHE A 45 7.11 -20.56 -1.17
C PHE A 45 8.26 -21.10 -0.32
N LEU A 46 8.06 -21.25 0.98
CA LEU A 46 9.06 -21.75 1.92
C LEU A 46 8.59 -23.06 2.54
N PRO A 47 9.43 -24.13 2.53
CA PRO A 47 9.03 -25.47 2.99
C PRO A 47 8.78 -25.59 4.50
N SER A 48 9.15 -24.59 5.28
CA SER A 48 8.97 -24.57 6.73
C SER A 48 8.16 -23.34 7.14
N ALA A 49 7.41 -23.45 8.23
CA ALA A 49 6.65 -22.36 8.86
C ALA A 49 7.52 -21.16 9.29
N ALA A 50 8.85 -21.24 9.12
CA ALA A 50 9.80 -20.17 9.45
C ALA A 50 9.72 -18.96 8.50
N GLY A 51 8.97 -19.04 7.41
CA GLY A 51 8.93 -17.97 6.39
C GLY A 51 7.90 -16.90 6.63
N GLY A 52 6.68 -17.23 6.73
CA GLY A 52 5.54 -16.32 6.88
C GLY A 52 5.81 -14.84 6.56
N ASP A 53 5.01 -13.97 7.11
CA ASP A 53 5.18 -12.50 6.99
C ASP A 53 6.53 -12.00 7.55
N GLY A 54 7.23 -12.78 8.37
CA GLY A 54 8.53 -12.42 8.92
C GLY A 54 9.61 -12.15 7.88
N VAL A 55 9.60 -12.87 6.74
CA VAL A 55 10.54 -12.64 5.64
C VAL A 55 10.24 -11.32 4.93
N MET A 56 8.97 -11.05 4.65
CA MET A 56 8.52 -9.83 4.02
C MET A 56 8.99 -8.59 4.78
N TYR A 57 8.85 -8.58 6.10
CA TYR A 57 9.27 -7.46 6.93
C TYR A 57 10.80 -7.34 7.07
N ARG A 58 11.54 -8.45 7.06
CA ARG A 58 13.02 -8.40 6.98
C ARG A 58 13.49 -7.83 5.64
N ASN A 59 12.82 -8.20 4.56
CA ASN A 59 13.10 -7.64 3.24
C ASN A 59 12.80 -6.14 3.21
N LEU A 60 11.67 -5.71 3.81
CA LEU A 60 11.35 -4.29 3.94
C LEU A 60 12.46 -3.51 4.67
N LEU A 61 12.95 -4.03 5.80
CA LEU A 61 14.06 -3.40 6.55
C LEU A 61 15.28 -3.21 5.67
N SER A 62 15.74 -4.29 5.01
CA SER A 62 16.91 -4.23 4.13
C SER A 62 16.76 -3.24 2.98
N VAL A 63 15.57 -3.21 2.37
CA VAL A 63 15.29 -2.26 1.28
C VAL A 63 15.24 -0.82 1.79
N CYS A 64 14.68 -0.57 2.97
CA CYS A 64 14.67 0.76 3.60
C CYS A 64 16.09 1.24 3.92
N GLU A 65 16.96 0.36 4.44
CA GLU A 65 18.37 0.66 4.71
C GLU A 65 19.11 1.05 3.41
N ASN A 66 18.91 0.28 2.34
CA ASN A 66 19.51 0.57 1.03
C ASN A 66 19.09 1.94 0.50
N TYR A 67 17.79 2.26 0.50
CA TYR A 67 17.33 3.56 0.01
C TYR A 67 17.76 4.72 0.91
N SER A 68 17.79 4.51 2.23
CA SER A 68 18.28 5.53 3.18
C SER A 68 19.75 5.85 2.97
N SER A 69 20.59 4.86 2.66
CA SER A 69 22.01 5.05 2.35
C SER A 69 22.24 5.90 1.09
N LEU A 70 21.25 5.90 0.17
CA LEU A 70 21.23 6.73 -1.04
C LEU A 70 20.61 8.12 -0.81
N GLY A 71 20.25 8.47 0.43
CA GLY A 71 19.68 9.76 0.77
C GLY A 71 18.16 9.87 0.49
N VAL A 72 17.48 8.78 0.18
CA VAL A 72 16.01 8.77 0.01
C VAL A 72 15.34 9.00 1.36
N LYS A 73 14.45 10.00 1.43
CA LYS A 73 13.79 10.44 2.66
C LYS A 73 12.29 10.13 2.71
N ARG A 74 11.69 9.77 1.58
CA ARG A 74 10.25 9.50 1.45
C ARG A 74 10.02 8.08 0.97
N LEU A 75 9.10 7.39 1.64
CA LEU A 75 8.67 6.03 1.26
C LEU A 75 7.16 5.99 1.02
N LEU A 76 6.77 5.61 -0.19
CA LEU A 76 5.41 5.13 -0.51
C LEU A 76 5.35 3.64 -0.22
N LEU A 77 4.35 3.18 0.52
CA LEU A 77 4.16 1.77 0.85
C LEU A 77 2.72 1.34 0.55
N ALA A 78 2.53 0.36 -0.32
CA ALA A 78 1.22 -0.26 -0.54
C ALA A 78 1.09 -1.54 0.29
N ARG A 79 0.04 -1.64 1.10
CA ARG A 79 -0.29 -2.82 1.91
C ARG A 79 -1.72 -2.72 2.44
N ALA A 80 -2.42 -3.85 2.54
CA ALA A 80 -3.65 -3.91 3.32
C ALA A 80 -3.29 -4.04 4.81
N ILE A 81 -3.30 -2.94 5.54
CA ILE A 81 -2.98 -2.91 6.99
C ILE A 81 -4.24 -3.31 7.75
N GLU A 82 -4.28 -4.53 8.29
CA GLU A 82 -5.48 -5.11 8.89
C GLU A 82 -5.68 -4.72 10.36
N ASP A 83 -4.59 -4.37 11.08
CA ASP A 83 -4.64 -4.01 12.49
C ASP A 83 -3.54 -3.01 12.91
N TYR A 84 -3.66 -2.52 14.14
CA TYR A 84 -2.71 -1.56 14.71
C TYR A 84 -1.29 -2.15 14.89
N ALA A 85 -1.18 -3.44 15.19
CA ALA A 85 0.13 -4.08 15.38
C ALA A 85 0.92 -4.13 14.06
N GLU A 86 0.24 -4.40 12.93
CA GLU A 86 0.83 -4.35 11.61
C GLU A 86 1.25 -2.92 11.23
N LEU A 87 0.43 -1.92 11.53
CA LEU A 87 0.76 -0.51 11.31
C LEU A 87 2.02 -0.11 12.08
N GLU A 88 2.09 -0.41 13.37
CA GLU A 88 3.25 -0.09 14.21
C GLU A 88 4.51 -0.86 13.77
N ARG A 89 4.35 -2.07 13.28
CA ARG A 89 5.46 -2.83 12.71
C ARG A 89 6.04 -2.14 11.48
N CYS A 90 5.20 -1.67 10.56
CA CYS A 90 5.65 -0.90 9.40
C CYS A 90 6.34 0.40 9.84
N ARG A 91 5.74 1.14 10.77
CA ARG A 91 6.32 2.38 11.32
C ARG A 91 7.69 2.15 11.93
N GLY A 92 7.81 1.11 12.77
CA GLY A 92 9.07 0.79 13.44
C GLY A 92 10.19 0.39 12.48
N ILE A 93 9.86 -0.37 11.42
CA ILE A 93 10.84 -0.78 10.42
C ILE A 93 11.30 0.41 9.57
N VAL A 94 10.37 1.23 9.10
CA VAL A 94 10.68 2.39 8.25
C VAL A 94 11.32 3.51 9.06
N ALA A 95 11.02 3.58 10.36
CA ALA A 95 11.51 4.60 11.30
C ALA A 95 11.35 6.03 10.75
N ALA A 96 10.18 6.32 10.18
CA ALA A 96 9.86 7.63 9.64
C ALA A 96 9.37 8.58 10.74
N SER A 97 9.82 9.84 10.69
CA SER A 97 9.39 10.88 11.63
C SER A 97 7.90 11.24 11.46
N ASN A 98 7.41 11.15 10.22
CA ASN A 98 6.01 11.43 9.86
C ASN A 98 5.40 10.25 9.10
N THR A 99 4.23 9.82 9.52
CA THR A 99 3.49 8.76 8.83
C THR A 99 2.07 9.22 8.51
N ALA A 100 1.66 9.08 7.26
CA ALA A 100 0.29 9.23 6.81
C ALA A 100 -0.24 7.90 6.29
N VAL A 101 -1.49 7.59 6.57
CA VAL A 101 -2.18 6.39 6.08
C VAL A 101 -3.38 6.83 5.26
N CYS A 102 -3.36 6.52 3.97
CA CYS A 102 -4.46 6.72 3.04
C CYS A 102 -5.18 5.39 2.81
N ARG A 103 -6.48 5.33 3.07
CA ARG A 103 -7.30 4.19 2.68
C ARG A 103 -7.98 4.44 1.35
N LEU A 104 -7.70 3.60 0.36
CA LEU A 104 -8.43 3.56 -0.91
C LEU A 104 -9.70 2.74 -0.75
N THR A 105 -10.81 3.30 -1.22
CA THR A 105 -12.13 2.67 -1.20
C THR A 105 -12.74 2.60 -2.60
N ALA A 106 -13.61 1.62 -2.82
CA ALA A 106 -14.51 1.49 -3.96
C ALA A 106 -15.70 0.64 -3.51
N SER A 107 -16.74 0.51 -4.32
CA SER A 107 -17.81 -0.44 -4.03
C SER A 107 -17.29 -1.87 -4.01
N ILE A 108 -17.88 -2.73 -3.18
CA ILE A 108 -17.52 -4.16 -3.12
C ILE A 108 -17.61 -4.79 -4.50
N GLU A 109 -18.66 -4.47 -5.24
CA GLU A 109 -18.88 -4.96 -6.60
C GLU A 109 -17.73 -4.58 -7.54
N THR A 110 -17.32 -3.32 -7.55
CA THR A 110 -16.19 -2.85 -8.36
C THR A 110 -14.89 -3.54 -7.96
N MET A 111 -14.63 -3.70 -6.66
CA MET A 111 -13.42 -4.37 -6.18
C MET A 111 -13.40 -5.85 -6.55
N GLU A 112 -14.51 -6.57 -6.39
CA GLU A 112 -14.63 -7.96 -6.83
C GLU A 112 -14.46 -8.12 -8.34
N GLN A 113 -15.04 -7.23 -9.14
CA GLN A 113 -14.90 -7.26 -10.59
C GLN A 113 -13.44 -7.08 -11.01
N ARG A 114 -12.72 -6.11 -10.41
CA ARG A 114 -11.29 -5.90 -10.67
C ARG A 114 -10.43 -7.11 -10.29
N VAL A 115 -10.74 -7.76 -9.15
CA VAL A 115 -10.07 -8.99 -8.74
C VAL A 115 -10.36 -10.12 -9.74
N LYS A 116 -11.61 -10.29 -10.17
CA LYS A 116 -12.00 -11.30 -11.18
C LYS A 116 -11.28 -11.10 -12.53
N GLN A 117 -11.04 -9.86 -12.93
CA GLN A 117 -10.34 -9.54 -14.18
C GLN A 117 -8.82 -9.79 -14.08
N ARG A 118 -8.22 -9.47 -12.92
CA ARG A 118 -6.78 -9.60 -12.71
C ARG A 118 -6.34 -11.03 -12.45
N GLU A 119 -7.10 -11.75 -11.64
CA GLU A 119 -6.75 -13.10 -11.18
C GLU A 119 -7.33 -14.15 -12.12
N SER A 120 -6.48 -14.98 -12.70
CA SER A 120 -6.87 -16.08 -13.61
C SER A 120 -6.56 -17.46 -13.06
N GLY A 121 -5.86 -17.56 -11.93
CA GLY A 121 -5.37 -18.81 -11.36
C GLY A 121 -6.34 -19.52 -10.41
N VAL A 122 -5.87 -20.65 -9.86
CA VAL A 122 -6.60 -21.52 -8.92
C VAL A 122 -7.15 -20.76 -7.69
N SER A 123 -6.45 -19.72 -7.26
CA SER A 123 -6.80 -18.93 -6.07
C SER A 123 -7.84 -17.83 -6.32
N ARG A 124 -8.31 -17.61 -7.57
CA ARG A 124 -9.24 -16.52 -7.92
C ARG A 124 -10.48 -16.47 -7.03
N GLY A 125 -11.12 -17.62 -6.80
CA GLY A 125 -12.32 -17.69 -5.97
C GLY A 125 -12.07 -17.26 -4.52
N ASN A 126 -10.93 -17.64 -3.96
CA ASN A 126 -10.53 -17.27 -2.60
C ASN A 126 -10.27 -15.77 -2.49
N TYR A 127 -9.63 -15.15 -3.49
CA TYR A 127 -9.37 -13.70 -3.50
C TYR A 127 -10.68 -12.91 -3.58
N VAL A 128 -11.62 -13.30 -4.44
CA VAL A 128 -12.93 -12.64 -4.54
C VAL A 128 -13.70 -12.75 -3.22
N ALA A 129 -13.77 -13.95 -2.62
CA ALA A 129 -14.45 -14.14 -1.34
C ALA A 129 -13.82 -13.34 -0.19
N ARG A 130 -12.52 -13.04 -0.28
CA ARG A 130 -11.81 -12.24 0.73
C ARG A 130 -12.11 -10.74 0.64
N VAL A 131 -12.58 -10.20 -0.49
CA VAL A 131 -12.80 -8.76 -0.70
C VAL A 131 -13.71 -8.17 0.38
N ALA A 132 -14.94 -8.69 0.52
CA ALA A 132 -15.91 -8.18 1.49
C ALA A 132 -15.41 -8.32 2.93
N LYS A 133 -14.82 -9.49 3.25
CA LYS A 133 -14.28 -9.75 4.60
C LYS A 133 -13.17 -8.76 4.96
N LEU A 134 -12.20 -8.57 4.07
CA LEU A 134 -11.09 -7.66 4.30
C LEU A 134 -11.57 -6.21 4.38
N ASN A 135 -12.54 -5.81 3.54
CA ASN A 135 -13.12 -4.48 3.63
C ASN A 135 -13.76 -4.22 5.00
N THR A 136 -14.51 -5.20 5.54
CA THR A 136 -15.09 -5.10 6.89
C THR A 136 -14.01 -5.00 7.98
N ILE A 137 -12.89 -5.73 7.86
CA ILE A 137 -11.76 -5.64 8.79
C ILE A 137 -11.19 -4.22 8.79
N LEU A 138 -10.90 -3.68 7.61
CA LEU A 138 -10.33 -2.35 7.47
C LEU A 138 -11.30 -1.24 7.94
N GLU A 139 -12.60 -1.40 7.71
CA GLU A 139 -13.63 -0.48 8.22
C GLU A 139 -13.69 -0.43 9.74
N ARG A 140 -13.48 -1.57 10.39
CA ARG A 140 -13.46 -1.65 11.86
C ARG A 140 -12.16 -1.15 12.46
N ALA A 141 -11.04 -1.37 11.77
CA ALA A 141 -9.73 -0.98 12.25
C ALA A 141 -9.52 0.55 12.29
N GLN A 142 -10.09 1.30 11.35
CA GLN A 142 -10.06 2.77 11.27
C GLN A 142 -8.66 3.36 11.49
N LEU A 143 -7.66 2.81 10.81
CA LEU A 143 -6.25 3.18 10.99
C LEU A 143 -5.80 4.32 10.07
N GLU A 144 -6.65 4.71 9.14
CA GLU A 144 -6.35 5.75 8.17
C GLU A 144 -6.50 7.18 8.71
N ASN A 145 -5.64 8.08 8.25
CA ASN A 145 -5.78 9.51 8.47
C ASN A 145 -6.84 10.12 7.53
N PHE A 146 -6.98 9.55 6.32
CA PHE A 146 -7.97 9.96 5.32
C PHE A 146 -8.31 8.83 4.36
N THR A 147 -9.49 8.94 3.74
CA THR A 147 -9.95 8.02 2.70
C THR A 147 -10.02 8.72 1.35
N ILE A 148 -9.82 7.94 0.28
CA ILE A 148 -10.01 8.39 -1.10
C ILE A 148 -10.75 7.31 -1.88
N THR A 149 -11.84 7.70 -2.55
CA THR A 149 -12.58 6.81 -3.42
C THR A 149 -11.87 6.67 -4.76
N ASN A 150 -11.56 5.43 -5.13
CA ASN A 150 -10.94 5.05 -6.40
C ASN A 150 -11.96 4.30 -7.27
N GLU A 151 -13.04 4.97 -7.63
CA GLU A 151 -14.10 4.43 -8.48
C GLU A 151 -14.60 5.51 -9.42
N ASN A 152 -14.77 5.18 -10.71
CA ASN A 152 -15.19 6.11 -11.76
C ASN A 152 -14.33 7.38 -11.85
N ARG A 153 -13.02 7.26 -11.62
CA ARG A 153 -12.05 8.36 -11.64
C ARG A 153 -10.81 7.97 -12.43
N GLN A 154 -10.13 8.97 -12.98
CA GLN A 154 -8.82 8.77 -13.59
C GLN A 154 -7.79 8.43 -12.51
N LEU A 155 -6.89 7.49 -12.82
CA LEU A 155 -5.86 7.05 -11.87
C LEU A 155 -4.96 8.21 -11.41
N ASN A 156 -4.60 9.08 -12.34
CA ASN A 156 -3.78 10.27 -12.07
C ASN A 156 -4.45 11.21 -11.06
N ASP A 157 -5.76 11.46 -11.17
CA ASP A 157 -6.49 12.32 -10.24
C ASP A 157 -6.52 11.74 -8.83
N VAL A 158 -6.69 10.41 -8.74
CA VAL A 158 -6.68 9.70 -7.45
C VAL A 158 -5.29 9.77 -6.81
N ALA A 159 -4.24 9.47 -7.56
CA ALA A 159 -2.87 9.52 -7.06
C ALA A 159 -2.44 10.93 -6.65
N HIS A 160 -2.82 11.93 -7.45
CA HIS A 160 -2.58 13.34 -7.14
C HIS A 160 -3.27 13.76 -5.83
N GLU A 161 -4.54 13.38 -5.64
CA GLU A 161 -5.27 13.66 -4.39
C GLU A 161 -4.63 12.97 -3.17
N VAL A 162 -4.15 11.73 -3.33
CA VAL A 162 -3.42 11.01 -2.27
C VAL A 162 -2.19 11.80 -1.83
N LEU A 163 -1.37 12.22 -2.78
CA LEU A 163 -0.14 12.98 -2.50
C LEU A 163 -0.42 14.36 -1.91
N LEU A 164 -1.47 15.03 -2.40
CA LEU A 164 -1.89 16.34 -1.91
C LEU A 164 -2.36 16.26 -0.44
N LYS A 165 -3.27 15.32 -0.12
CA LYS A 165 -3.77 15.13 1.25
C LYS A 165 -2.68 14.65 2.22
N ALA A 166 -1.70 13.91 1.74
CA ALA A 166 -0.53 13.54 2.52
C ALA A 166 0.48 14.69 2.72
N GLY A 167 0.29 15.85 2.08
CA GLY A 167 1.21 16.99 2.15
C GLY A 167 2.55 16.75 1.43
N TRP A 168 2.59 15.83 0.47
CA TRP A 168 3.82 15.52 -0.28
C TRP A 168 4.01 16.40 -1.52
N ILE A 169 2.93 16.96 -2.00
CA ILE A 169 2.89 17.96 -3.09
C ILE A 169 1.96 19.09 -2.72
N SER A 170 2.11 20.23 -3.38
CA SER A 170 1.18 21.36 -3.39
C SER A 170 0.48 21.50 -4.76
N ASN A 171 -0.65 22.19 -4.77
CA ASN A 171 -1.35 22.56 -6.02
C ASN A 171 -0.45 23.39 -6.95
#